data_994c846e84ba3ab7a497efcff36ed594
#
_entry.id   994c846e84ba3ab7a497efcff36ed594
#
_cell.length_a   1.000
_cell.length_b   1.000
_cell.length_c   1.000
_cell.angle_alpha   90.00
_cell.angle_beta   90.00
_cell.angle_gamma   90.00
#
_symmetry.space_group_name_H-M   'P 1'
#
loop_
_entity.id
_entity.type
_entity.pdbx_description
1 polymer ?
#
loop_
_entity_poly.entity_id
_entity_poly.type
_entity_poly.pdbx_seq_one_letter_code
_entity_poly.pdbx_strand_id
1 'polypeptide(L)'
;MFTRRTFVLAGIAAPLAAPLARAQSWPSGPVRIVVAYPPGGSTDAMMRLIQPGLQQRLGATVVIENRSGASGSVGTAAVAKSPSDGNTWLAVFDNHAANPFVLPSLPYDTEKDLDPVLLIGTAPYLISTAKAKPYKTLGDIIAFAKENPGKVSYGSVGSGSVGHLAMALLSQRAGVKLTHVPYRGGGPAMNDAVAGHVDLLVGSTALSMPQVGAGTIRAIVQTGKERNQFLAQVPTVAEGGFPGFEAYAWWGILAPAGTPKPIVERFSREMAAILREERIARQLVETQQVTLTLGGPEAMRAFVSNQMQTWGKVVKDNNIKADQN
;
A
#
# COMPACT_ATOMS: atom_id res chain seq x y z
N MET A 1 -30.88 89.43 20.47
CA MET A 1 -30.43 88.42 21.41
C MET A 1 -30.73 87.07 20.81
N PHE A 2 -29.69 86.37 20.23
CA PHE A 2 -29.87 85.10 19.59
C PHE A 2 -29.26 84.02 20.48
N THR A 3 -30.03 83.02 20.87
CA THR A 3 -29.63 81.85 21.66
C THR A 3 -29.18 80.73 20.71
N ARG A 4 -27.97 80.31 20.87
CA ARG A 4 -27.34 79.15 20.14
C ARG A 4 -27.90 77.83 20.75
N ARG A 5 -28.59 77.03 19.95
CA ARG A 5 -28.88 75.61 20.25
C ARG A 5 -27.76 74.71 19.79
N THR A 6 -27.11 74.08 20.75
CA THR A 6 -26.04 73.08 20.48
C THR A 6 -26.70 71.70 20.19
N PHE A 7 -26.55 71.17 18.99
CA PHE A 7 -26.96 69.82 18.67
C PHE A 7 -25.82 68.87 19.08
N VAL A 8 -26.06 67.96 20.04
CA VAL A 8 -25.20 66.85 20.40
C VAL A 8 -25.57 65.68 19.51
N LEU A 9 -24.75 65.31 18.56
CA LEU A 9 -24.85 64.08 17.78
C LEU A 9 -24.29 62.94 18.63
N ALA A 10 -25.16 62.13 19.23
CA ALA A 10 -24.81 60.84 19.83
C ALA A 10 -24.59 59.82 18.71
N GLY A 11 -23.33 59.50 18.42
CA GLY A 11 -22.96 58.44 17.50
C GLY A 11 -23.25 57.07 18.11
N ILE A 12 -24.22 56.35 17.55
CA ILE A 12 -24.54 54.96 17.90
C ILE A 12 -23.43 54.08 17.24
N ALA A 13 -22.46 53.65 18.04
CA ALA A 13 -21.51 52.62 17.63
C ALA A 13 -22.24 51.26 17.65
N ALA A 14 -22.72 50.81 16.50
CA ALA A 14 -23.21 49.46 16.34
C ALA A 14 -22.01 48.48 16.43
N PRO A 15 -22.03 47.47 17.32
CA PRO A 15 -20.97 46.44 17.30
C PRO A 15 -21.11 45.65 16.01
N LEU A 16 -20.08 45.70 15.16
CA LEU A 16 -19.89 44.76 14.07
C LEU A 16 -19.71 43.36 14.68
N ALA A 17 -20.79 42.62 14.83
CA ALA A 17 -20.76 41.20 15.10
C ALA A 17 -20.16 40.51 13.85
N ALA A 18 -18.84 40.32 13.82
CA ALA A 18 -18.23 39.46 12.85
C ALA A 18 -18.89 38.07 12.95
N PRO A 19 -19.39 37.50 11.85
CA PRO A 19 -19.93 36.15 11.89
C PRO A 19 -18.81 35.26 12.39
N LEU A 20 -18.98 34.63 13.56
CA LEU A 20 -18.16 33.50 14.00
C LEU A 20 -18.30 32.46 12.89
N ALA A 21 -17.28 32.36 12.03
CA ALA A 21 -17.17 31.31 11.07
C ALA A 21 -17.23 30.00 11.89
N ARG A 22 -18.39 29.36 11.93
CA ARG A 22 -18.53 28.03 12.46
C ARG A 22 -17.57 27.18 11.63
N ALA A 23 -16.46 26.82 12.23
CA ALA A 23 -15.59 25.82 11.64
C ALA A 23 -16.50 24.63 11.30
N GLN A 24 -16.71 24.41 10.00
CA GLN A 24 -17.59 23.36 9.51
C GLN A 24 -17.04 22.05 10.08
N SER A 25 -17.82 21.40 10.94
CA SER A 25 -17.36 20.17 11.60
C SER A 25 -17.14 19.10 10.54
N TRP A 26 -15.89 18.67 10.39
CA TRP A 26 -15.58 17.55 9.53
C TRP A 26 -15.95 16.23 10.22
N PRO A 27 -16.51 15.23 9.51
CA PRO A 27 -16.87 15.20 8.09
C PRO A 27 -18.07 16.08 7.74
N SER A 28 -18.01 16.73 6.57
CA SER A 28 -19.12 17.58 6.05
C SER A 28 -20.12 16.78 5.19
N GLY A 29 -19.86 15.49 4.97
CA GLY A 29 -20.65 14.59 4.15
C GLY A 29 -20.08 13.16 4.15
N PRO A 30 -20.48 12.32 3.19
CA PRO A 30 -19.92 10.98 3.05
C PRO A 30 -18.41 11.01 2.85
N VAL A 31 -17.70 10.14 3.57
CA VAL A 31 -16.25 9.95 3.44
C VAL A 31 -15.99 8.83 2.45
N ARG A 32 -15.25 9.12 1.40
CA ARG A 32 -14.90 8.16 0.35
C ARG A 32 -13.46 7.72 0.50
N ILE A 33 -13.22 6.40 0.52
CA ILE A 33 -11.89 5.80 0.45
C ILE A 33 -11.75 5.13 -0.90
N VAL A 34 -10.93 5.70 -1.76
CA VAL A 34 -10.58 5.13 -3.06
C VAL A 34 -9.50 4.07 -2.85
N VAL A 35 -9.84 2.83 -3.18
CA VAL A 35 -8.89 1.72 -3.26
C VAL A 35 -8.37 1.65 -4.69
N ALA A 36 -7.07 1.90 -4.87
CA ALA A 36 -6.45 1.98 -6.20
C ALA A 36 -6.31 0.62 -6.93
N TYR A 37 -6.96 -0.43 -6.40
CA TYR A 37 -6.80 -1.83 -6.85
C TYR A 37 -8.16 -2.51 -7.04
N PRO A 38 -8.19 -3.66 -7.77
CA PRO A 38 -9.43 -4.42 -7.97
C PRO A 38 -10.07 -4.88 -6.65
N PRO A 39 -11.40 -5.04 -6.63
CA PRO A 39 -12.10 -5.62 -5.49
C PRO A 39 -11.57 -7.04 -5.17
N GLY A 40 -11.63 -7.41 -3.89
CA GLY A 40 -11.20 -8.72 -3.40
C GLY A 40 -9.69 -8.86 -3.17
N GLY A 41 -8.88 -7.85 -3.52
CA GLY A 41 -7.47 -7.78 -3.14
C GLY A 41 -7.27 -7.45 -1.66
N SER A 42 -6.03 -7.61 -1.15
CA SER A 42 -5.71 -7.38 0.27
C SER A 42 -6.05 -5.96 0.75
N THR A 43 -5.80 -4.95 -0.08
CA THR A 43 -6.14 -3.55 0.25
C THR A 43 -7.66 -3.34 0.34
N ASP A 44 -8.42 -3.90 -0.59
CA ASP A 44 -9.89 -3.84 -0.58
C ASP A 44 -10.47 -4.56 0.64
N ALA A 45 -10.01 -5.78 0.91
CA ALA A 45 -10.43 -6.57 2.07
C ALA A 45 -10.15 -5.83 3.39
N MET A 46 -8.98 -5.21 3.52
CA MET A 46 -8.60 -4.41 4.69
C MET A 46 -9.52 -3.20 4.87
N MET A 47 -9.79 -2.44 3.80
CA MET A 47 -10.66 -1.27 3.86
C MET A 47 -12.10 -1.65 4.22
N ARG A 48 -12.63 -2.74 3.66
CA ARG A 48 -13.98 -3.23 4.01
C ARG A 48 -14.08 -3.78 5.43
N LEU A 49 -13.01 -4.36 5.94
CA LEU A 49 -12.94 -4.82 7.33
C LEU A 49 -13.08 -3.66 8.34
N ILE A 50 -12.44 -2.52 8.06
CA ILE A 50 -12.44 -1.36 8.97
C ILE A 50 -13.62 -0.40 8.72
N GLN A 51 -14.27 -0.48 7.56
CA GLN A 51 -15.34 0.44 7.14
C GLN A 51 -16.44 0.63 8.20
N PRO A 52 -17.03 -0.42 8.80
CA PRO A 52 -18.10 -0.24 9.78
C PRO A 52 -17.65 0.52 11.04
N GLY A 53 -16.47 0.21 11.56
CA GLY A 53 -15.88 0.90 12.70
C GLY A 53 -15.59 2.37 12.38
N LEU A 54 -15.08 2.63 11.17
CA LEU A 54 -14.78 3.99 10.74
C LEU A 54 -16.05 4.84 10.58
N GLN A 55 -17.14 4.27 10.03
CA GLN A 55 -18.44 4.92 9.98
C GLN A 55 -18.94 5.32 11.37
N GLN A 56 -18.86 4.41 12.32
CA GLN A 56 -19.28 4.67 13.70
C GLN A 56 -18.46 5.79 14.35
N ARG A 57 -17.13 5.76 14.19
CA ARG A 57 -16.23 6.74 14.83
C ARG A 57 -16.28 8.11 14.20
N LEU A 58 -16.50 8.19 12.90
CA LEU A 58 -16.62 9.47 12.19
C LEU A 58 -18.03 10.06 12.29
N GLY A 59 -19.04 9.25 12.59
CA GLY A 59 -20.45 9.67 12.56
C GLY A 59 -20.94 10.02 11.15
N ALA A 60 -20.35 9.39 10.12
CA ALA A 60 -20.63 9.66 8.72
C ALA A 60 -20.59 8.36 7.89
N THR A 61 -21.31 8.36 6.76
CA THR A 61 -21.23 7.25 5.80
C THR A 61 -19.81 7.15 5.24
N VAL A 62 -19.22 5.97 5.26
CA VAL A 62 -17.93 5.67 4.62
C VAL A 62 -18.18 4.79 3.41
N VAL A 63 -17.69 5.19 2.25
CA VAL A 63 -17.82 4.46 0.98
C VAL A 63 -16.46 3.96 0.52
N ILE A 64 -16.34 2.66 0.26
CA ILE A 64 -15.14 2.07 -0.36
C ILE A 64 -15.39 2.00 -1.87
N GLU A 65 -14.54 2.68 -2.64
CA GLU A 65 -14.63 2.77 -4.10
C GLU A 65 -13.37 2.19 -4.72
N ASN A 66 -13.50 1.12 -5.52
CA ASN A 66 -12.36 0.55 -6.24
C ASN A 66 -12.15 1.27 -7.58
N ARG A 67 -10.95 1.85 -7.77
CA ARG A 67 -10.51 2.46 -9.05
C ARG A 67 -9.17 1.87 -9.46
N SER A 68 -9.24 0.70 -10.07
CA SER A 68 -8.04 -0.02 -10.52
C SER A 68 -7.55 0.46 -11.88
N GLY A 69 -6.28 0.16 -12.19
CA GLY A 69 -5.66 0.42 -13.49
C GLY A 69 -4.23 0.95 -13.36
N ALA A 70 -3.38 0.59 -14.31
CA ALA A 70 -1.99 1.00 -14.40
C ALA A 70 -1.27 0.98 -13.04
N SER A 71 -1.21 -0.19 -12.40
CA SER A 71 -0.57 -0.40 -11.09
C SER A 71 -1.08 0.56 -10.00
N GLY A 72 -2.38 0.90 -10.02
CA GLY A 72 -2.99 1.81 -9.05
C GLY A 72 -2.88 3.30 -9.39
N SER A 73 -2.18 3.67 -10.48
CA SER A 73 -2.00 5.08 -10.83
C SER A 73 -3.31 5.77 -11.23
N VAL A 74 -4.29 5.04 -11.78
CA VAL A 74 -5.61 5.58 -12.14
C VAL A 74 -6.36 6.07 -10.89
N GLY A 75 -6.45 5.23 -9.86
CA GLY A 75 -7.09 5.59 -8.59
C GLY A 75 -6.35 6.70 -7.88
N THR A 76 -5.02 6.64 -7.87
CA THR A 76 -4.15 7.66 -7.27
C THR A 76 -4.35 9.01 -7.92
N ALA A 77 -4.35 9.08 -9.27
CA ALA A 77 -4.58 10.32 -10.01
C ALA A 77 -5.96 10.93 -9.74
N ALA A 78 -6.98 10.08 -9.58
CA ALA A 78 -8.31 10.55 -9.26
C ALA A 78 -8.38 11.22 -7.89
N VAL A 79 -7.65 10.68 -6.90
CA VAL A 79 -7.58 11.29 -5.55
C VAL A 79 -6.70 12.53 -5.55
N ALA A 80 -5.54 12.50 -6.19
CA ALA A 80 -4.64 13.66 -6.29
C ALA A 80 -5.34 14.91 -6.88
N LYS A 81 -6.37 14.72 -7.71
CA LYS A 81 -7.18 15.78 -8.31
C LYS A 81 -8.49 16.07 -7.57
N SER A 82 -8.75 15.38 -6.45
CA SER A 82 -9.95 15.61 -5.64
C SER A 82 -9.79 16.85 -4.74
N PRO A 83 -10.92 17.47 -4.30
CA PRO A 83 -10.85 18.53 -3.30
C PRO A 83 -10.13 18.07 -2.03
N SER A 84 -9.33 18.96 -1.44
CA SER A 84 -8.61 18.72 -0.19
C SER A 84 -9.46 19.02 1.06
N ASP A 85 -10.75 18.68 1.01
CA ASP A 85 -11.74 18.95 2.07
C ASP A 85 -11.83 17.84 3.14
N GLY A 86 -11.05 16.76 2.97
CA GLY A 86 -11.03 15.60 3.86
C GLY A 86 -12.14 14.58 3.59
N ASN A 87 -12.96 14.73 2.56
CA ASN A 87 -14.00 13.76 2.23
C ASN A 87 -13.53 12.66 1.27
N THR A 88 -12.32 12.80 0.71
CA THR A 88 -11.72 11.78 -0.19
C THR A 88 -10.35 11.36 0.30
N TRP A 89 -10.14 10.05 0.40
CA TRP A 89 -8.91 9.41 0.87
C TRP A 89 -8.46 8.34 -0.12
N LEU A 90 -7.18 8.03 -0.14
CA LEU A 90 -6.58 7.03 -1.01
C LEU A 90 -5.99 5.89 -0.18
N ALA A 91 -6.41 4.67 -0.46
CA ALA A 91 -5.76 3.47 0.06
C ALA A 91 -4.80 2.91 -0.99
N VAL A 92 -3.52 2.84 -0.64
CA VAL A 92 -2.43 2.40 -1.51
C VAL A 92 -1.79 1.10 -1.03
N PHE A 93 -1.07 0.48 -1.95
CA PHE A 93 -0.21 -0.67 -1.75
C PHE A 93 1.22 -0.29 -2.19
N ASP A 94 2.16 -1.16 -1.98
CA ASP A 94 3.60 -0.93 -2.10
C ASP A 94 4.09 -0.41 -3.46
N ASN A 95 3.44 -0.77 -4.55
CA ASN A 95 3.78 -0.28 -5.88
C ASN A 95 3.62 1.24 -6.03
N HIS A 96 2.89 1.91 -5.12
CA HIS A 96 2.78 3.37 -5.10
C HIS A 96 4.16 4.05 -5.06
N ALA A 97 5.10 3.52 -4.28
CA ALA A 97 6.45 4.05 -4.19
C ALA A 97 7.34 3.69 -5.41
N ALA A 98 7.01 2.62 -6.13
CA ALA A 98 7.76 2.17 -7.31
C ALA A 98 7.27 2.82 -8.62
N ASN A 99 6.01 3.19 -8.68
CA ASN A 99 5.35 3.71 -9.88
C ASN A 99 6.10 4.88 -10.56
N PRO A 100 6.69 5.87 -9.84
CA PRO A 100 7.44 6.97 -10.47
C PRO A 100 8.62 6.52 -11.34
N PHE A 101 9.15 5.34 -11.08
CA PHE A 101 10.33 4.82 -11.76
C PHE A 101 9.99 3.78 -12.84
N VAL A 102 8.85 3.13 -12.71
CA VAL A 102 8.42 2.01 -13.56
C VAL A 102 7.48 2.46 -14.66
N LEU A 103 6.57 3.36 -14.35
CA LEU A 103 5.57 3.84 -15.32
C LEU A 103 6.16 4.95 -16.19
N PRO A 104 5.96 4.92 -17.52
CA PRO A 104 6.57 5.90 -18.43
C PRO A 104 6.02 7.31 -18.23
N SER A 105 4.83 7.43 -17.67
CA SER A 105 4.18 8.71 -17.38
C SER A 105 3.22 8.52 -16.19
N LEU A 106 3.31 9.40 -15.20
CA LEU A 106 2.34 9.52 -14.12
C LEU A 106 1.56 10.83 -14.28
N PRO A 107 0.22 10.79 -14.17
CA PRO A 107 -0.60 12.00 -14.24
C PRO A 107 -0.67 12.76 -12.90
N TYR A 108 0.26 12.50 -11.98
CA TYR A 108 0.42 13.13 -10.66
C TYR A 108 1.89 13.07 -10.20
N ASP A 109 2.25 13.94 -9.29
CA ASP A 109 3.52 13.87 -8.53
C ASP A 109 3.27 13.13 -7.20
N THR A 110 3.96 12.00 -7.00
CA THR A 110 3.75 11.13 -5.84
C THR A 110 4.01 11.82 -4.49
N GLU A 111 4.95 12.77 -4.45
CA GLU A 111 5.33 13.45 -3.21
C GLU A 111 4.63 14.80 -3.02
N LYS A 112 4.20 15.49 -4.12
CA LYS A 112 3.62 16.83 -4.04
C LYS A 112 2.10 16.87 -4.07
N ASP A 113 1.46 15.92 -4.77
CA ASP A 113 0.01 15.96 -4.98
C ASP A 113 -0.76 15.16 -3.92
N LEU A 114 -0.04 14.48 -3.01
CA LEU A 114 -0.62 13.62 -1.99
C LEU A 114 0.05 13.85 -0.63
N ASP A 115 -0.75 14.00 0.41
CA ASP A 115 -0.30 14.06 1.80
C ASP A 115 -0.36 12.69 2.47
N PRO A 116 0.74 12.20 3.08
CA PRO A 116 0.74 10.99 3.89
C PRO A 116 -0.16 11.11 5.11
N VAL A 117 -0.89 10.03 5.43
CA VAL A 117 -1.87 9.99 6.54
C VAL A 117 -1.54 8.90 7.54
N LEU A 118 -1.41 7.66 7.07
CA LEU A 118 -1.17 6.52 7.94
C LEU A 118 -0.44 5.40 7.20
N LEU A 119 0.69 4.95 7.72
CA LEU A 119 1.27 3.66 7.40
C LEU A 119 0.56 2.60 8.24
N ILE A 120 -0.28 1.78 7.62
CA ILE A 120 -1.06 0.77 8.33
C ILE A 120 -0.14 -0.33 8.85
N GLY A 121 0.66 -0.90 7.96
CA GLY A 121 1.58 -1.97 8.33
C GLY A 121 2.30 -2.56 7.13
N THR A 122 3.11 -3.56 7.43
CA THR A 122 3.95 -4.28 6.46
C THR A 122 3.76 -5.78 6.57
N ALA A 123 4.07 -6.51 5.52
CA ALA A 123 4.15 -7.97 5.53
C ALA A 123 5.25 -8.44 4.58
N PRO A 124 5.99 -9.51 4.90
CA PRO A 124 6.96 -10.05 3.96
C PRO A 124 6.26 -10.61 2.73
N TYR A 125 6.98 -10.67 1.63
CA TYR A 125 6.60 -11.52 0.51
C TYR A 125 7.00 -12.97 0.77
N LEU A 126 6.28 -13.89 0.17
CA LEU A 126 6.69 -15.29 0.04
C LEU A 126 7.11 -15.58 -1.39
N ILE A 127 8.24 -16.23 -1.55
CA ILE A 127 8.61 -16.94 -2.76
C ILE A 127 8.16 -18.37 -2.54
N SER A 128 7.20 -18.81 -3.34
CA SER A 128 6.55 -20.12 -3.22
C SER A 128 6.51 -20.83 -4.56
N THR A 129 6.25 -22.13 -4.53
CA THR A 129 6.15 -22.98 -5.72
C THR A 129 4.99 -23.96 -5.56
N ALA A 130 4.41 -24.45 -6.66
CA ALA A 130 3.47 -25.55 -6.60
C ALA A 130 4.08 -26.76 -5.88
N LYS A 131 3.28 -27.47 -5.07
CA LYS A 131 3.75 -28.64 -4.30
C LYS A 131 4.41 -29.72 -5.20
N ALA A 132 3.93 -29.84 -6.44
CA ALA A 132 4.43 -30.83 -7.42
C ALA A 132 5.78 -30.45 -8.03
N LYS A 133 6.21 -29.18 -7.95
CA LYS A 133 7.50 -28.74 -8.50
C LYS A 133 8.67 -29.25 -7.64
N PRO A 134 9.87 -29.45 -8.23
CA PRO A 134 11.01 -30.07 -7.55
C PRO A 134 11.67 -29.18 -6.49
N TYR A 135 11.42 -27.87 -6.52
CA TYR A 135 12.10 -26.90 -5.66
C TYR A 135 11.66 -27.02 -4.20
N LYS A 136 12.61 -27.21 -3.30
CA LYS A 136 12.39 -27.32 -1.85
C LYS A 136 13.02 -26.14 -1.09
N THR A 137 14.11 -25.60 -1.61
CA THR A 137 14.91 -24.54 -1.02
C THR A 137 15.22 -23.44 -2.03
N LEU A 138 15.65 -22.27 -1.56
CA LEU A 138 16.18 -21.21 -2.42
C LEU A 138 17.42 -21.68 -3.19
N GLY A 139 18.25 -22.50 -2.53
CA GLY A 139 19.45 -23.09 -3.16
C GLY A 139 19.11 -23.93 -4.38
N ASP A 140 18.05 -24.75 -4.33
CA ASP A 140 17.61 -25.58 -5.47
C ASP A 140 17.23 -24.69 -6.67
N ILE A 141 16.50 -23.60 -6.40
CA ILE A 141 16.07 -22.65 -7.44
C ILE A 141 17.29 -22.00 -8.11
N ILE A 142 18.24 -21.53 -7.29
CA ILE A 142 19.43 -20.84 -7.78
C ILE A 142 20.35 -21.80 -8.54
N ALA A 143 20.56 -23.01 -8.03
CA ALA A 143 21.36 -24.02 -8.71
C ALA A 143 20.78 -24.35 -10.09
N PHE A 144 19.48 -24.65 -10.15
CA PHE A 144 18.81 -24.93 -11.42
C PHE A 144 18.84 -23.73 -12.38
N ALA A 145 18.64 -22.51 -11.89
CA ALA A 145 18.65 -21.29 -12.71
C ALA A 145 20.06 -20.97 -13.26
N LYS A 146 21.14 -21.33 -12.55
CA LYS A 146 22.52 -21.19 -13.04
C LYS A 146 22.81 -22.12 -14.20
N GLU A 147 22.37 -23.37 -14.10
CA GLU A 147 22.54 -24.38 -15.17
C GLU A 147 21.59 -24.11 -16.34
N ASN A 148 20.44 -23.50 -16.09
CA ASN A 148 19.36 -23.27 -17.06
C ASN A 148 18.91 -21.81 -17.09
N PRO A 149 19.73 -20.86 -17.59
CA PRO A 149 19.41 -19.44 -17.57
C PRO A 149 18.07 -19.12 -18.29
N GLY A 150 17.16 -18.45 -17.57
CA GLY A 150 15.86 -18.06 -18.09
C GLY A 150 14.82 -19.18 -18.14
N LYS A 151 15.10 -20.39 -17.65
CA LYS A 151 14.13 -21.49 -17.62
C LYS A 151 13.25 -21.51 -16.38
N VAL A 152 13.68 -20.86 -15.28
CA VAL A 152 12.83 -20.68 -14.10
C VAL A 152 11.96 -19.46 -14.31
N SER A 153 10.64 -19.67 -14.36
CA SER A 153 9.63 -18.62 -14.45
C SER A 153 9.11 -18.24 -13.07
N TYR A 154 8.74 -16.97 -12.90
CA TYR A 154 8.03 -16.53 -11.70
C TYR A 154 6.88 -15.58 -12.01
N GLY A 155 5.72 -15.83 -11.37
CA GLY A 155 4.56 -14.97 -11.41
C GLY A 155 4.64 -13.87 -10.36
N SER A 156 4.18 -12.68 -10.72
CA SER A 156 3.97 -11.56 -9.81
C SER A 156 2.61 -10.90 -10.04
N VAL A 157 2.20 -10.01 -9.14
CA VAL A 157 0.94 -9.27 -9.27
C VAL A 157 0.98 -8.13 -10.30
N GLY A 158 2.05 -8.06 -11.08
CA GLY A 158 2.21 -7.12 -12.19
C GLY A 158 3.63 -6.59 -12.32
N SER A 159 3.95 -6.06 -13.50
CA SER A 159 5.23 -5.40 -13.77
C SER A 159 5.39 -4.18 -12.87
N GLY A 160 6.57 -4.04 -12.24
CA GLY A 160 6.86 -2.95 -11.30
C GLY A 160 6.26 -3.12 -9.91
N SER A 161 5.52 -4.22 -9.61
CA SER A 161 5.17 -4.54 -8.22
C SER A 161 6.44 -4.80 -7.40
N VAL A 162 6.40 -4.50 -6.10
CA VAL A 162 7.56 -4.76 -5.22
C VAL A 162 7.97 -6.24 -5.24
N GLY A 163 7.02 -7.15 -5.40
CA GLY A 163 7.34 -8.57 -5.62
C GLY A 163 8.18 -8.80 -6.88
N HIS A 164 7.84 -8.15 -8.01
CA HIS A 164 8.68 -8.20 -9.22
C HIS A 164 10.08 -7.62 -8.95
N LEU A 165 10.14 -6.44 -8.31
CA LEU A 165 11.40 -5.75 -8.02
C LEU A 165 12.28 -6.56 -7.05
N ALA A 166 11.68 -7.22 -6.06
CA ALA A 166 12.37 -8.11 -5.14
C ALA A 166 12.99 -9.31 -5.86
N MET A 167 12.26 -9.92 -6.82
CA MET A 167 12.82 -11.02 -7.63
C MET A 167 13.91 -10.55 -8.59
N ALA A 168 13.79 -9.34 -9.15
CA ALA A 168 14.86 -8.76 -9.96
C ALA A 168 16.14 -8.53 -9.14
N LEU A 169 16.00 -7.97 -7.92
CA LEU A 169 17.10 -7.78 -6.99
C LEU A 169 17.73 -9.13 -6.58
N LEU A 170 16.90 -10.15 -6.29
CA LEU A 170 17.39 -11.49 -5.96
C LEU A 170 18.16 -12.11 -7.14
N SER A 171 17.60 -12.01 -8.35
CA SER A 171 18.25 -12.50 -9.58
C SER A 171 19.61 -11.86 -9.80
N GLN A 172 19.68 -10.54 -9.62
CA GLN A 172 20.93 -9.77 -9.73
C GLN A 172 21.96 -10.22 -8.68
N ARG A 173 21.56 -10.31 -7.40
CA ARG A 173 22.47 -10.73 -6.31
C ARG A 173 22.93 -12.18 -6.45
N ALA A 174 22.07 -13.06 -6.97
CA ALA A 174 22.39 -14.46 -7.20
C ALA A 174 23.18 -14.72 -8.49
N GLY A 175 23.29 -13.74 -9.38
CA GLY A 175 23.91 -13.90 -10.69
C GLY A 175 23.17 -14.89 -11.57
N VAL A 176 21.82 -14.92 -11.52
CA VAL A 176 20.97 -15.83 -12.29
C VAL A 176 19.99 -15.07 -13.17
N LYS A 177 19.49 -15.71 -14.22
CA LYS A 177 18.43 -15.19 -15.07
C LYS A 177 17.13 -15.95 -14.78
N LEU A 178 16.11 -15.24 -14.27
CA LEU A 178 14.75 -15.74 -14.11
C LEU A 178 13.84 -15.09 -15.15
N THR A 179 12.73 -15.73 -15.51
CA THR A 179 11.75 -15.20 -16.46
C THR A 179 10.53 -14.70 -15.71
N HIS A 180 10.28 -13.40 -15.79
CA HIS A 180 9.11 -12.77 -15.17
C HIS A 180 7.84 -13.00 -16.00
N VAL A 181 6.75 -13.37 -15.32
CA VAL A 181 5.40 -13.51 -15.88
C VAL A 181 4.49 -12.56 -15.09
N PRO A 182 4.16 -11.38 -15.63
CA PRO A 182 3.29 -10.43 -14.96
C PRO A 182 1.82 -10.85 -15.06
N TYR A 183 1.09 -10.75 -13.95
CA TYR A 183 -0.35 -10.99 -13.88
C TYR A 183 -1.10 -9.71 -13.51
N ARG A 184 -2.38 -9.63 -13.88
CA ARG A 184 -3.28 -8.51 -13.52
C ARG A 184 -3.84 -8.70 -12.10
N GLY A 185 -2.93 -8.90 -11.10
CA GLY A 185 -3.28 -9.06 -9.69
C GLY A 185 -3.02 -10.46 -9.14
N GLY A 186 -3.30 -10.63 -7.84
CA GLY A 186 -2.92 -11.85 -7.09
C GLY A 186 -3.72 -13.09 -7.45
N GLY A 187 -5.01 -12.98 -7.75
CA GLY A 187 -5.86 -14.13 -8.05
C GLY A 187 -5.38 -14.93 -9.27
N PRO A 188 -5.25 -14.32 -10.46
CA PRO A 188 -4.72 -14.99 -11.64
C PRO A 188 -3.30 -15.55 -11.42
N ALA A 189 -2.41 -14.78 -10.76
CA ALA A 189 -1.06 -15.26 -10.46
C ALA A 189 -1.05 -16.51 -9.57
N MET A 190 -1.91 -16.55 -8.55
CA MET A 190 -2.05 -17.70 -7.66
C MET A 190 -2.62 -18.91 -8.38
N ASN A 191 -3.63 -18.75 -9.21
CA ASN A 191 -4.24 -19.84 -9.96
C ASN A 191 -3.20 -20.54 -10.84
N ASP A 192 -2.40 -19.78 -11.57
CA ASP A 192 -1.35 -20.30 -12.44
C ASP A 192 -0.18 -20.91 -11.65
N ALA A 193 0.13 -20.34 -10.49
CA ALA A 193 1.14 -20.92 -9.61
C ALA A 193 0.69 -22.28 -9.05
N VAL A 194 -0.56 -22.41 -8.58
CA VAL A 194 -1.12 -23.67 -8.08
C VAL A 194 -1.19 -24.72 -9.20
N ALA A 195 -1.58 -24.31 -10.41
CA ALA A 195 -1.61 -25.19 -11.59
C ALA A 195 -0.21 -25.57 -12.11
N GLY A 196 0.85 -24.90 -11.62
CA GLY A 196 2.24 -25.18 -12.07
C GLY A 196 2.60 -24.57 -13.42
N HIS A 197 1.81 -23.62 -13.94
CA HIS A 197 2.09 -22.91 -15.19
C HIS A 197 3.29 -21.96 -15.04
N VAL A 198 3.57 -21.48 -13.84
CA VAL A 198 4.81 -20.81 -13.46
C VAL A 198 5.56 -21.65 -12.44
N ASP A 199 6.89 -21.52 -12.40
CA ASP A 199 7.71 -22.28 -11.46
C ASP A 199 7.61 -21.72 -10.05
N LEU A 200 7.58 -20.41 -9.93
CA LEU A 200 7.54 -19.69 -8.67
C LEU A 200 6.40 -18.67 -8.68
N LEU A 201 5.92 -18.34 -7.49
CA LEU A 201 5.07 -17.18 -7.23
C LEU A 201 5.77 -16.30 -6.21
N VAL A 202 5.87 -15.00 -6.48
CA VAL A 202 6.18 -14.00 -5.47
C VAL A 202 4.89 -13.25 -5.11
N GLY A 203 4.38 -13.55 -3.93
CA GLY A 203 3.11 -12.98 -3.43
C GLY A 203 3.26 -12.51 -1.99
N SER A 204 2.45 -11.53 -1.57
CA SER A 204 2.37 -11.19 -0.16
C SER A 204 1.94 -12.41 0.68
N THR A 205 2.27 -12.42 1.95
CA THR A 205 1.81 -13.47 2.87
C THR A 205 0.29 -13.59 2.85
N ALA A 206 -0.43 -12.47 2.82
CA ALA A 206 -1.87 -12.44 2.71
C ALA A 206 -2.42 -13.21 1.49
N LEU A 207 -1.75 -13.12 0.34
CA LEU A 207 -2.12 -13.84 -0.86
C LEU A 207 -1.78 -15.34 -0.77
N SER A 208 -0.63 -15.67 -0.18
CA SER A 208 -0.04 -17.01 -0.28
C SER A 208 -0.47 -17.96 0.84
N MET A 209 -0.73 -17.44 2.06
CA MET A 209 -1.00 -18.26 3.24
C MET A 209 -2.19 -19.21 3.12
N PRO A 210 -3.34 -18.83 2.53
CA PRO A 210 -4.45 -19.78 2.35
C PRO A 210 -4.04 -21.02 1.56
N GLN A 211 -3.21 -20.86 0.53
CA GLN A 211 -2.76 -21.97 -0.32
C GLN A 211 -1.61 -22.77 0.32
N VAL A 212 -0.75 -22.11 1.11
CA VAL A 212 0.25 -22.79 1.94
C VAL A 212 -0.43 -23.67 2.97
N GLY A 213 -1.46 -23.15 3.67
CA GLY A 213 -2.26 -23.90 4.64
C GLY A 213 -3.00 -25.07 4.02
N ALA A 214 -3.54 -24.91 2.82
CA ALA A 214 -4.16 -25.98 2.04
C ALA A 214 -3.16 -27.01 1.46
N GLY A 215 -1.85 -26.72 1.53
CA GLY A 215 -0.81 -27.60 1.02
C GLY A 215 -0.74 -27.68 -0.51
N THR A 216 -1.34 -26.75 -1.23
CA THR A 216 -1.31 -26.69 -2.71
C THR A 216 -0.01 -26.07 -3.22
N ILE A 217 0.52 -25.09 -2.48
CA ILE A 217 1.85 -24.50 -2.72
C ILE A 217 2.76 -24.72 -1.51
N ARG A 218 4.07 -24.64 -1.76
CA ARG A 218 5.12 -24.68 -0.74
C ARG A 218 5.76 -23.30 -0.66
N ALA A 219 5.80 -22.70 0.54
CA ALA A 219 6.64 -21.55 0.81
C ALA A 219 8.11 -21.98 0.83
N ILE A 220 8.95 -21.32 0.08
CA ILE A 220 10.39 -21.60 -0.02
C ILE A 220 11.18 -20.66 0.88
N VAL A 221 10.99 -19.36 0.71
CA VAL A 221 11.61 -18.31 1.54
C VAL A 221 10.65 -17.13 1.69
N GLN A 222 10.88 -16.36 2.75
CA GLN A 222 10.23 -15.08 2.99
C GLN A 222 11.23 -13.95 2.85
N THR A 223 10.74 -12.77 2.42
CA THR A 223 11.60 -11.63 2.09
C THR A 223 11.81 -10.66 3.25
N GLY A 224 11.26 -10.95 4.42
CA GLY A 224 11.44 -10.13 5.62
C GLY A 224 12.88 -10.16 6.12
N LYS A 225 13.28 -9.11 6.86
CA LYS A 225 14.56 -9.06 7.57
C LYS A 225 14.67 -10.20 8.57
N GLU A 226 13.56 -10.50 9.25
CA GLU A 226 13.42 -11.58 10.22
C GLU A 226 12.27 -12.50 9.79
N ARG A 227 12.26 -13.71 10.32
CA ARG A 227 11.14 -14.63 10.07
C ARG A 227 9.86 -14.11 10.70
N ASN A 228 8.79 -14.12 9.91
CA ASN A 228 7.45 -13.85 10.44
C ASN A 228 7.07 -14.93 11.45
N GLN A 229 6.48 -14.53 12.58
CA GLN A 229 6.15 -15.45 13.68
C GLN A 229 5.24 -16.62 13.27
N PHE A 230 4.35 -16.41 12.29
CA PHE A 230 3.47 -17.46 11.77
C PHE A 230 4.12 -18.34 10.69
N LEU A 231 5.34 -18.00 10.28
CA LEU A 231 6.14 -18.67 9.26
C LEU A 231 7.56 -18.95 9.77
N ALA A 232 7.69 -19.23 11.07
CA ALA A 232 8.99 -19.44 11.71
C ALA A 232 9.81 -20.57 11.06
N GLN A 233 9.14 -21.55 10.44
CA GLN A 233 9.78 -22.65 9.71
C GLN A 233 10.29 -22.26 8.32
N VAL A 234 9.83 -21.11 7.75
CA VAL A 234 10.24 -20.65 6.42
C VAL A 234 11.44 -19.70 6.58
N PRO A 235 12.63 -20.02 6.04
CA PRO A 235 13.79 -19.15 6.17
C PRO A 235 13.59 -17.83 5.42
N THR A 236 14.34 -16.81 5.80
CA THR A 236 14.42 -15.56 5.03
C THR A 236 15.35 -15.71 3.83
N VAL A 237 15.21 -14.82 2.84
CA VAL A 237 16.15 -14.73 1.72
C VAL A 237 17.56 -14.42 2.24
N ALA A 238 17.67 -13.60 3.30
CA ALA A 238 18.94 -13.27 3.95
C ALA A 238 19.63 -14.53 4.52
N GLU A 239 18.87 -15.41 5.21
CA GLU A 239 19.36 -16.70 5.72
C GLU A 239 19.70 -17.66 4.58
N GLY A 240 19.07 -17.53 3.42
CA GLY A 240 19.35 -18.28 2.21
C GLY A 240 20.61 -17.87 1.45
N GLY A 241 21.47 -17.02 2.05
CA GLY A 241 22.77 -16.63 1.49
C GLY A 241 22.83 -15.20 0.91
N PHE A 242 21.81 -14.37 1.14
CA PHE A 242 21.76 -12.98 0.65
C PHE A 242 21.61 -11.99 1.80
N PRO A 243 22.65 -11.80 2.64
CA PRO A 243 22.57 -10.94 3.82
C PRO A 243 22.12 -9.51 3.46
N GLY A 244 21.26 -8.94 4.31
CA GLY A 244 20.71 -7.62 4.08
C GLY A 244 19.64 -7.55 2.97
N PHE A 245 19.16 -8.71 2.48
CA PHE A 245 18.00 -8.72 1.58
C PHE A 245 16.73 -8.53 2.42
N GLU A 246 15.93 -7.54 2.05
CA GLU A 246 14.59 -7.34 2.58
C GLU A 246 13.67 -6.72 1.55
N ALA A 247 12.41 -7.14 1.55
CA ALA A 247 11.33 -6.56 0.77
C ALA A 247 10.00 -6.81 1.49
N TYR A 248 9.17 -5.77 1.55
CA TYR A 248 7.89 -5.84 2.23
C TYR A 248 6.77 -5.32 1.34
N ALA A 249 5.66 -6.05 1.33
CA ALA A 249 4.38 -5.47 1.01
C ALA A 249 4.00 -4.48 2.12
N TRP A 250 3.36 -3.37 1.78
CA TRP A 250 2.89 -2.41 2.76
C TRP A 250 1.58 -1.76 2.31
N TRP A 251 0.81 -1.31 3.27
CA TRP A 251 -0.47 -0.62 3.06
C TRP A 251 -0.43 0.73 3.73
N GLY A 252 -0.96 1.73 3.05
CA GLY A 252 -1.03 3.07 3.58
C GLY A 252 -2.23 3.86 3.10
N ILE A 253 -2.46 4.96 3.80
CA ILE A 253 -3.49 5.94 3.47
C ILE A 253 -2.83 7.26 3.14
N LEU A 254 -3.32 7.88 2.07
CA LEU A 254 -2.95 9.21 1.63
C LEU A 254 -4.19 10.08 1.47
N ALA A 255 -3.99 11.40 1.46
CA ALA A 255 -5.02 12.40 1.18
C ALA A 255 -4.59 13.27 -0.02
N PRO A 256 -5.50 13.99 -0.69
CA PRO A 256 -5.12 15.08 -1.59
C PRO A 256 -4.23 16.09 -0.87
N ALA A 257 -3.21 16.59 -1.55
CA ALA A 257 -2.30 17.59 -0.98
C ALA A 257 -3.06 18.83 -0.51
N GLY A 258 -2.65 19.40 0.63
CA GLY A 258 -3.31 20.54 1.24
C GLY A 258 -4.58 20.20 2.04
N THR A 259 -4.87 18.93 2.29
CA THR A 259 -5.93 18.55 3.23
C THR A 259 -5.59 19.10 4.63
N PRO A 260 -6.51 19.81 5.30
CA PRO A 260 -6.23 20.46 6.59
C PRO A 260 -5.64 19.49 7.62
N LYS A 261 -4.51 19.86 8.20
CA LYS A 261 -3.77 19.03 9.16
C LYS A 261 -4.64 18.46 10.30
N PRO A 262 -5.57 19.22 10.92
CA PRO A 262 -6.45 18.65 11.95
C PRO A 262 -7.37 17.52 11.44
N ILE A 263 -7.77 17.59 10.16
CA ILE A 263 -8.60 16.55 9.51
C ILE A 263 -7.74 15.30 9.28
N VAL A 264 -6.52 15.45 8.74
CA VAL A 264 -5.56 14.34 8.54
C VAL A 264 -5.27 13.65 9.86
N GLU A 265 -4.94 14.40 10.91
CA GLU A 265 -4.65 13.86 12.24
C GLU A 265 -5.85 13.15 12.85
N ARG A 266 -7.07 13.69 12.73
CA ARG A 266 -8.28 13.03 13.21
C ARG A 266 -8.54 11.74 12.45
N PHE A 267 -8.49 11.75 11.12
CA PHE A 267 -8.72 10.55 10.32
C PHE A 267 -7.68 9.45 10.63
N SER A 268 -6.40 9.81 10.69
CA SER A 268 -5.30 8.91 11.04
C SER A 268 -5.51 8.27 12.42
N ARG A 269 -5.88 9.07 13.42
CA ARG A 269 -6.15 8.61 14.80
C ARG A 269 -7.34 7.65 14.87
N GLU A 270 -8.47 8.01 14.24
CA GLU A 270 -9.66 7.15 14.26
C GLU A 270 -9.41 5.82 13.53
N MET A 271 -8.69 5.86 12.41
CA MET A 271 -8.29 4.67 11.68
C MET A 271 -7.35 3.78 12.49
N ALA A 272 -6.31 4.37 13.11
CA ALA A 272 -5.39 3.64 13.97
C ALA A 272 -6.09 3.03 15.20
N ALA A 273 -7.10 3.70 15.75
CA ALA A 273 -7.87 3.17 16.86
C ALA A 273 -8.65 1.89 16.49
N ILE A 274 -9.28 1.87 15.30
CA ILE A 274 -9.98 0.68 14.78
C ILE A 274 -9.00 -0.46 14.54
N LEU A 275 -7.86 -0.16 13.92
CA LEU A 275 -6.82 -1.15 13.62
C LEU A 275 -6.20 -1.79 14.88
N ARG A 276 -6.33 -1.12 16.06
CA ARG A 276 -5.92 -1.67 17.36
C ARG A 276 -7.01 -2.50 18.05
N GLU A 277 -8.26 -2.45 17.57
CA GLU A 277 -9.32 -3.29 18.13
C GLU A 277 -8.97 -4.76 17.99
N GLU A 278 -9.03 -5.53 19.08
CA GLU A 278 -8.52 -6.91 19.14
C GLU A 278 -9.02 -7.78 17.98
N ARG A 279 -10.30 -7.71 17.66
CA ARG A 279 -10.91 -8.49 16.57
C ARG A 279 -10.29 -8.12 15.21
N ILE A 280 -10.11 -6.82 14.94
CA ILE A 280 -9.56 -6.30 13.67
C ILE A 280 -8.07 -6.61 13.58
N ALA A 281 -7.32 -6.29 14.65
CA ALA A 281 -5.89 -6.57 14.72
C ALA A 281 -5.59 -8.05 14.52
N ARG A 282 -6.32 -8.92 15.24
CA ARG A 282 -6.18 -10.39 15.13
C ARG A 282 -6.43 -10.85 13.69
N GLN A 283 -7.50 -10.39 13.05
CA GLN A 283 -7.81 -10.78 11.68
C GLN A 283 -6.72 -10.35 10.70
N LEU A 284 -6.17 -9.13 10.83
CA LEU A 284 -5.09 -8.66 9.96
C LEU A 284 -3.77 -9.40 10.22
N VAL A 285 -3.45 -9.64 11.48
CA VAL A 285 -2.20 -10.31 11.88
C VAL A 285 -2.24 -11.80 11.56
N GLU A 286 -3.30 -12.51 11.94
CA GLU A 286 -3.39 -13.97 11.76
C GLU A 286 -3.71 -14.39 10.32
N THR A 287 -4.60 -13.63 9.63
CA THR A 287 -5.07 -14.01 8.29
C THR A 287 -4.23 -13.43 7.18
N GLN A 288 -3.79 -12.16 7.33
CA GLN A 288 -3.01 -11.45 6.32
C GLN A 288 -1.53 -11.32 6.67
N GLN A 289 -1.12 -11.78 7.87
CA GLN A 289 0.26 -11.74 8.36
C GLN A 289 0.85 -10.33 8.38
N VAL A 290 0.00 -9.32 8.59
CA VAL A 290 0.41 -7.92 8.63
C VAL A 290 1.03 -7.62 9.99
N THR A 291 2.23 -7.08 10.00
CA THR A 291 2.79 -6.39 11.16
C THR A 291 2.24 -4.97 11.19
N LEU A 292 1.35 -4.69 12.13
CA LEU A 292 0.74 -3.37 12.27
C LEU A 292 1.79 -2.35 12.75
N THR A 293 2.08 -1.36 11.91
CA THR A 293 3.00 -0.26 12.23
C THR A 293 2.25 0.93 12.81
N LEU A 294 1.09 1.25 12.24
CA LEU A 294 0.21 2.38 12.60
C LEU A 294 0.97 3.71 12.71
N GLY A 295 1.91 3.91 11.79
CA GLY A 295 2.74 5.11 11.72
C GLY A 295 1.96 6.29 11.15
N GLY A 296 1.88 7.38 11.91
CA GLY A 296 1.20 8.61 11.50
C GLY A 296 1.85 9.30 10.29
N PRO A 297 1.40 10.52 9.93
CA PRO A 297 1.77 11.20 8.68
C PRO A 297 3.28 11.31 8.47
N GLU A 298 4.06 11.70 9.48
CA GLU A 298 5.51 11.86 9.38
C GLU A 298 6.23 10.51 9.15
N ALA A 299 5.82 9.47 9.91
CA ALA A 299 6.37 8.13 9.75
C ALA A 299 6.05 7.56 8.35
N MET A 300 4.82 7.77 7.86
CA MET A 300 4.43 7.38 6.52
C MET A 300 5.24 8.11 5.44
N ARG A 301 5.49 9.41 5.59
CA ARG A 301 6.31 10.21 4.66
C ARG A 301 7.73 9.67 4.58
N ALA A 302 8.38 9.49 5.72
CA ALA A 302 9.73 8.96 5.80
C ALA A 302 9.83 7.54 5.20
N PHE A 303 8.82 6.70 5.47
CA PHE A 303 8.75 5.35 4.94
C PHE A 303 8.61 5.36 3.40
N VAL A 304 7.66 6.10 2.83
CA VAL A 304 7.47 6.17 1.38
C VAL A 304 8.71 6.70 0.68
N SER A 305 9.34 7.76 1.20
CA SER A 305 10.58 8.32 0.62
C SER A 305 11.71 7.28 0.61
N ASN A 306 11.87 6.51 1.69
CA ASN A 306 12.85 5.40 1.75
C ASN A 306 12.53 4.31 0.72
N GLN A 307 11.25 3.92 0.60
CA GLN A 307 10.82 2.94 -0.41
C GLN A 307 11.08 3.42 -1.83
N MET A 308 10.82 4.70 -2.12
CA MET A 308 11.11 5.30 -3.42
C MET A 308 12.61 5.25 -3.75
N GLN A 309 13.47 5.60 -2.81
CA GLN A 309 14.93 5.52 -2.99
C GLN A 309 15.39 4.08 -3.25
N THR A 310 14.92 3.13 -2.45
CA THR A 310 15.29 1.71 -2.56
C THR A 310 14.86 1.13 -3.91
N TRP A 311 13.58 1.25 -4.24
CA TRP A 311 13.05 0.64 -5.45
C TRP A 311 13.40 1.41 -6.71
N GLY A 312 13.54 2.74 -6.63
CA GLY A 312 14.05 3.55 -7.74
C GLY A 312 15.45 3.10 -8.19
N LYS A 313 16.33 2.77 -7.23
CA LYS A 313 17.65 2.21 -7.53
C LYS A 313 17.52 0.84 -8.21
N VAL A 314 16.71 -0.07 -7.68
CA VAL A 314 16.51 -1.42 -8.27
C VAL A 314 15.96 -1.32 -9.70
N VAL A 315 14.97 -0.47 -9.92
CA VAL A 315 14.39 -0.23 -11.26
C VAL A 315 15.45 0.25 -12.25
N LYS A 316 16.26 1.23 -11.85
CA LYS A 316 17.33 1.78 -12.68
C LYS A 316 18.41 0.74 -12.99
N ASP A 317 18.90 0.06 -11.96
CA ASP A 317 20.01 -0.90 -12.08
C ASP A 317 19.62 -2.12 -12.95
N ASN A 318 18.35 -2.50 -12.96
CA ASN A 318 17.83 -3.64 -13.72
C ASN A 318 17.05 -3.24 -14.99
N ASN A 319 17.03 -1.94 -15.34
CA ASN A 319 16.31 -1.40 -16.51
C ASN A 319 14.84 -1.87 -16.60
N ILE A 320 14.15 -1.89 -15.45
CA ILE A 320 12.76 -2.38 -15.34
C ILE A 320 11.81 -1.31 -15.87
N LYS A 321 10.88 -1.73 -16.73
CA LYS A 321 9.78 -0.89 -17.23
C LYS A 321 8.47 -1.66 -17.06
N ALA A 322 7.37 -0.94 -16.84
CA ALA A 322 6.06 -1.56 -16.94
C ALA A 322 5.77 -1.95 -18.39
N ASP A 323 5.10 -3.09 -18.56
CA ASP A 323 4.59 -3.45 -19.87
C ASP A 323 3.55 -2.42 -20.29
N GLN A 324 3.69 -1.91 -21.50
CA GLN A 324 2.74 -0.97 -22.12
C GLN A 324 1.56 -1.79 -22.69
N ASN A 325 0.73 -2.40 -21.83
CA ASN A 325 -0.48 -3.10 -22.24
C ASN A 325 -1.72 -2.57 -21.49
#